data_0ef063647d24925a6ae51e9ea9554056
#
_entry.id   0ef063647d24925a6ae51e9ea9554056
#
_cell.length_a   1.000
_cell.length_b   1.000
_cell.length_c   1.000
_cell.angle_alpha   90.00
_cell.angle_beta   90.00
_cell.angle_gamma   90.00
#
_symmetry.space_group_name_H-M   'P 1'
#
loop_
_entity.id
_entity.type
_entity.pdbx_description
1 polymer ?
#
loop_
_entity_poly.entity_id
_entity_poly.type
_entity_poly.pdbx_seq_one_letter_code
_entity_poly.pdbx_strand_id
1 'polypeptide(L)'
;YTVADGTLESGDEIAIMYTSNGYGEDIGGTWANNDTTVKSVEITGAELSGEFDPSVTDYTLTIDTPSADVNVVPTATNKNFQTRKYKNEYLPSDDSAFYKRSQTVNVSDGDKIIIGCGDIAWPSMNTSEGGTVYTFTVKYAPSAADTVSNKIDEVAKYLASQDAPTVSSVGGEWTVLGLARAGKITDEIADSYYQNAVKYVEEKGSAKLHNTKSTDNSRVILALTAIGKDVTDVASYNLL
;
A
#
# COMPACT_ATOMS: atom_id res chain seq x y z
N TYR A 1 -42.25 -20.95 4.17
CA TYR A 1 -40.78 -21.13 4.04
C TYR A 1 -40.29 -21.69 5.35
N THR A 2 -39.63 -22.83 5.31
CA THR A 2 -38.97 -23.39 6.48
C THR A 2 -37.48 -23.17 6.33
N VAL A 3 -36.84 -22.67 7.41
CA VAL A 3 -35.39 -22.51 7.52
C VAL A 3 -34.65 -23.87 7.43
N ALA A 4 -35.40 -24.97 7.26
CA ALA A 4 -34.93 -26.35 7.37
C ALA A 4 -34.13 -26.86 6.15
N ASP A 5 -34.17 -26.15 5.02
CA ASP A 5 -33.59 -26.64 3.76
C ASP A 5 -32.33 -25.89 3.31
N GLY A 6 -31.82 -24.95 4.12
CA GLY A 6 -30.61 -24.23 3.86
C GLY A 6 -29.39 -24.82 4.55
N THR A 7 -28.32 -25.05 3.84
CA THR A 7 -27.01 -25.35 4.44
C THR A 7 -26.27 -24.05 4.69
N LEU A 8 -25.82 -23.88 5.94
CA LEU A 8 -24.98 -22.72 6.34
C LEU A 8 -23.52 -23.10 6.23
N GLU A 9 -22.74 -22.21 5.67
CA GLU A 9 -21.30 -22.34 5.60
C GLU A 9 -20.61 -21.28 6.48
N SER A 10 -19.34 -21.50 6.77
CA SER A 10 -18.56 -20.52 7.54
C SER A 10 -18.52 -19.18 6.81
N GLY A 11 -18.93 -18.11 7.49
CA GLY A 11 -19.03 -16.77 6.94
C GLY A 11 -20.41 -16.40 6.40
N ASP A 12 -21.39 -17.27 6.50
CA ASP A 12 -22.79 -16.91 6.22
C ASP A 12 -23.35 -16.05 7.35
N GLU A 13 -24.10 -15.04 6.98
CA GLU A 13 -24.77 -14.13 7.92
C GLU A 13 -26.27 -14.39 7.88
N ILE A 14 -26.86 -14.63 9.07
CA ILE A 14 -28.30 -14.79 9.21
C ILE A 14 -28.84 -13.57 9.95
N ALA A 15 -29.76 -12.86 9.31
CA ALA A 15 -30.53 -11.81 9.97
C ALA A 15 -31.95 -12.30 10.22
N ILE A 16 -32.32 -12.44 11.50
CA ILE A 16 -33.72 -12.71 11.91
C ILE A 16 -34.32 -11.37 12.30
N MET A 17 -35.30 -10.94 11.53
CA MET A 17 -36.02 -9.69 11.76
C MET A 17 -37.45 -9.97 12.18
N TYR A 18 -37.87 -9.39 13.30
CA TYR A 18 -39.26 -9.39 13.73
C TYR A 18 -39.97 -8.17 13.12
N THR A 19 -41.07 -8.39 12.46
CA THR A 19 -41.93 -7.30 11.94
C THR A 19 -43.29 -7.37 12.60
N SER A 20 -43.82 -6.27 13.03
CA SER A 20 -45.20 -6.12 13.53
C SER A 20 -46.17 -5.73 12.42
N ASN A 21 -45.65 -5.42 11.23
CA ASN A 21 -46.44 -5.00 10.07
C ASN A 21 -46.28 -6.04 8.94
N GLY A 22 -47.39 -6.61 8.46
CA GLY A 22 -47.51 -7.84 7.73
C GLY A 22 -46.48 -8.15 6.61
N TYR A 23 -45.78 -7.15 6.08
CA TYR A 23 -44.79 -7.30 5.02
C TYR A 23 -43.43 -6.64 5.35
N GLY A 24 -43.20 -6.29 6.60
CA GLY A 24 -41.93 -5.74 7.01
C GLY A 24 -41.76 -4.25 6.71
N GLU A 25 -42.84 -3.50 6.57
CA GLU A 25 -42.77 -2.03 6.34
C GLU A 25 -42.11 -1.28 7.50
N ASP A 26 -42.32 -1.75 8.72
CA ASP A 26 -41.77 -1.22 9.96
C ASP A 26 -40.26 -1.45 10.08
N ILE A 27 -39.70 -2.38 9.33
CA ILE A 27 -38.26 -2.69 9.28
C ILE A 27 -37.62 -2.28 7.95
N GLY A 28 -38.31 -1.47 7.14
CA GLY A 28 -37.79 -0.89 5.90
C GLY A 28 -38.02 -1.73 4.64
N GLY A 29 -38.73 -2.86 4.74
CA GLY A 29 -39.14 -3.65 3.61
C GLY A 29 -40.61 -3.38 3.26
N THR A 30 -40.92 -3.00 2.05
CA THR A 30 -42.28 -2.82 1.57
C THR A 30 -42.40 -3.30 0.13
N TRP A 31 -43.61 -3.78 -0.25
CA TRP A 31 -43.90 -4.15 -1.64
C TRP A 31 -43.79 -2.97 -2.62
N ALA A 32 -43.93 -1.75 -2.11
CA ALA A 32 -43.88 -0.53 -2.91
C ALA A 32 -42.47 0.09 -2.95
N ASN A 33 -41.55 -0.37 -2.12
CA ASN A 33 -40.20 0.21 -2.05
C ASN A 33 -39.27 -0.49 -3.04
N ASN A 34 -39.00 0.17 -4.15
CA ASN A 34 -38.08 -0.28 -5.20
C ASN A 34 -36.69 0.41 -5.09
N ASP A 35 -36.34 0.94 -3.91
CA ASP A 35 -35.05 1.56 -3.70
C ASP A 35 -33.92 0.51 -3.65
N THR A 36 -33.20 0.38 -4.74
CA THR A 36 -32.07 -0.54 -4.92
C THR A 36 -30.73 0.07 -4.54
N THR A 37 -30.73 1.23 -3.86
CA THR A 37 -29.46 1.84 -3.43
C THR A 37 -28.82 1.09 -2.26
N VAL A 38 -27.52 1.24 -2.14
CA VAL A 38 -26.75 0.86 -0.96
C VAL A 38 -26.73 2.06 -0.01
N LYS A 39 -27.16 1.87 1.24
CA LYS A 39 -27.20 2.92 2.26
C LYS A 39 -25.81 3.29 2.79
N SER A 40 -24.96 2.28 2.95
CA SER A 40 -23.61 2.42 3.49
C SER A 40 -22.72 1.28 3.06
N VAL A 41 -21.42 1.50 3.11
CA VAL A 41 -20.39 0.46 2.93
C VAL A 41 -19.42 0.50 4.10
N GLU A 42 -19.04 -0.69 4.58
CA GLU A 42 -17.91 -0.87 5.48
C GLU A 42 -16.74 -1.42 4.65
N ILE A 43 -15.55 -0.82 4.77
CA ILE A 43 -14.40 -1.18 3.95
C ILE A 43 -13.25 -1.55 4.87
N THR A 44 -12.61 -2.70 4.60
CA THR A 44 -11.38 -3.14 5.25
C THR A 44 -10.33 -3.50 4.21
N GLY A 45 -9.06 -3.23 4.52
CA GLY A 45 -7.93 -3.53 3.62
C GLY A 45 -7.68 -2.48 2.52
N ALA A 46 -8.48 -1.41 2.48
CA ALA A 46 -8.29 -0.26 1.57
C ALA A 46 -8.91 1.00 2.17
N GLU A 47 -8.52 2.16 1.67
CA GLU A 47 -9.12 3.45 1.99
C GLU A 47 -10.03 3.92 0.85
N LEU A 48 -11.24 4.38 1.19
CA LEU A 48 -12.16 5.01 0.24
C LEU A 48 -11.73 6.47 -0.01
N SER A 49 -11.64 6.85 -1.26
CA SER A 49 -11.38 8.25 -1.62
C SER A 49 -12.66 9.08 -1.43
N GLY A 50 -12.77 9.73 -0.27
CA GLY A 50 -13.93 10.52 0.12
C GLY A 50 -14.96 9.74 0.93
N GLU A 51 -16.13 10.35 1.12
CA GLU A 51 -17.27 9.74 1.82
C GLU A 51 -18.15 8.95 0.84
N PHE A 52 -18.80 7.91 1.35
CA PHE A 52 -19.78 7.15 0.55
C PHE A 52 -21.09 7.93 0.44
N ASP A 53 -21.57 8.11 -0.79
CA ASP A 53 -22.86 8.70 -1.12
C ASP A 53 -23.70 7.71 -1.95
N PRO A 54 -24.88 7.27 -1.48
CA PRO A 54 -25.72 6.33 -2.22
C PRO A 54 -26.07 6.71 -3.66
N SER A 55 -25.99 7.97 -4.03
CA SER A 55 -26.26 8.47 -5.38
C SER A 55 -25.06 8.36 -6.34
N VAL A 56 -23.87 8.11 -5.81
CA VAL A 56 -22.63 7.96 -6.58
C VAL A 56 -22.36 6.46 -6.78
N THR A 57 -22.07 6.06 -7.99
CA THR A 57 -21.86 4.64 -8.35
C THR A 57 -20.42 4.26 -8.60
N ASP A 58 -19.54 5.24 -8.77
CA ASP A 58 -18.13 5.01 -9.08
C ASP A 58 -17.23 5.60 -8.01
N TYR A 59 -16.42 4.74 -7.42
CA TYR A 59 -15.50 5.06 -6.33
C TYR A 59 -14.09 4.63 -6.65
N THR A 60 -13.14 5.22 -5.91
CA THR A 60 -11.74 4.76 -5.89
C THR A 60 -11.40 4.22 -4.50
N LEU A 61 -10.81 3.04 -4.45
CA LEU A 61 -10.17 2.47 -3.27
C LEU A 61 -8.67 2.59 -3.40
N THR A 62 -8.00 3.04 -2.35
CA THR A 62 -6.55 3.13 -2.31
C THR A 62 -5.97 2.02 -1.45
N ILE A 63 -5.01 1.28 -1.99
CA ILE A 63 -4.20 0.28 -1.28
C ILE A 63 -2.75 0.77 -1.20
N ASP A 64 -2.06 0.48 -0.10
CA ASP A 64 -0.67 0.92 0.16
C ASP A 64 0.37 -0.15 -0.19
N THR A 65 -0.09 -1.35 -0.57
CA THR A 65 0.74 -2.46 -1.05
C THR A 65 0.37 -2.83 -2.49
N PRO A 66 1.29 -3.45 -3.27
CA PRO A 66 1.01 -3.83 -4.67
C PRO A 66 -0.18 -4.77 -4.84
N SER A 67 -0.58 -5.48 -3.78
CA SER A 67 -1.76 -6.34 -3.71
C SER A 67 -2.27 -6.36 -2.27
N ALA A 68 -3.59 -6.33 -2.09
CA ALA A 68 -4.24 -6.35 -0.77
C ALA A 68 -5.50 -7.22 -0.78
N ASP A 69 -5.83 -7.77 0.39
CA ASP A 69 -7.11 -8.44 0.63
C ASP A 69 -8.13 -7.40 1.13
N VAL A 70 -9.06 -7.03 0.27
CA VAL A 70 -10.05 -5.98 0.52
C VAL A 70 -11.42 -6.58 0.72
N ASN A 71 -12.16 -6.12 1.72
CA ASN A 71 -13.57 -6.41 1.88
C ASN A 71 -14.39 -5.12 1.81
N VAL A 72 -15.36 -5.10 0.91
CA VAL A 72 -16.41 -4.08 0.84
C VAL A 72 -17.72 -4.73 1.25
N VAL A 73 -18.28 -4.30 2.37
CA VAL A 73 -19.49 -4.85 2.97
C VAL A 73 -20.62 -3.84 2.80
N PRO A 74 -21.51 -4.04 1.82
CA PRO A 74 -22.62 -3.13 1.57
C PRO A 74 -23.78 -3.38 2.52
N THR A 75 -24.54 -2.32 2.82
CA THR A 75 -25.84 -2.40 3.49
C THR A 75 -26.89 -1.80 2.56
N ALA A 76 -27.84 -2.61 2.11
CA ALA A 76 -28.93 -2.15 1.24
C ALA A 76 -29.84 -1.14 1.98
N THR A 77 -30.37 -0.15 1.26
CA THR A 77 -31.38 0.79 1.79
C THR A 77 -32.67 0.04 2.07
N ASN A 78 -33.13 -0.76 1.11
CA ASN A 78 -34.24 -1.69 1.33
C ASN A 78 -33.68 -3.04 1.78
N LYS A 79 -33.99 -3.46 3.01
CA LYS A 79 -33.52 -4.71 3.61
C LYS A 79 -33.98 -5.97 2.88
N ASN A 80 -34.98 -5.89 2.01
CA ASN A 80 -35.45 -6.97 1.18
C ASN A 80 -34.58 -7.21 -0.05
N PHE A 81 -33.70 -6.27 -0.40
CA PHE A 81 -32.79 -6.44 -1.53
C PHE A 81 -31.46 -7.10 -1.10
N GLN A 82 -31.05 -8.08 -1.86
CA GLN A 82 -29.72 -8.66 -1.71
C GLN A 82 -28.66 -7.75 -2.28
N THR A 83 -27.48 -7.84 -1.69
CA THR A 83 -26.26 -7.27 -2.25
C THR A 83 -25.30 -8.39 -2.60
N ARG A 84 -24.68 -8.32 -3.77
CA ARG A 84 -23.65 -9.28 -4.21
C ARG A 84 -22.38 -8.54 -4.61
N LYS A 85 -21.25 -9.15 -4.31
CA LYS A 85 -19.92 -8.62 -4.56
C LYS A 85 -19.19 -9.44 -5.61
N TYR A 86 -18.58 -8.77 -6.60
CA TYR A 86 -17.86 -9.40 -7.70
C TYR A 86 -16.48 -8.76 -7.86
N LYS A 87 -15.56 -9.48 -8.52
CA LYS A 87 -14.26 -8.93 -8.92
C LYS A 87 -14.22 -8.75 -10.43
N ASN A 88 -13.87 -7.55 -10.88
CA ASN A 88 -13.60 -7.14 -12.25
C ASN A 88 -14.78 -7.23 -13.23
N GLU A 89 -15.67 -8.19 -13.08
CA GLU A 89 -16.82 -8.38 -13.98
C GLU A 89 -18.10 -8.54 -13.18
N TYR A 90 -19.18 -7.93 -13.65
CA TYR A 90 -20.50 -8.02 -13.04
C TYR A 90 -21.27 -9.18 -13.67
N LEU A 91 -21.50 -10.24 -12.90
CA LEU A 91 -22.07 -11.51 -13.39
C LEU A 91 -23.30 -11.92 -12.57
N PRO A 92 -24.41 -11.16 -12.61
CA PRO A 92 -25.59 -11.40 -11.76
C PRO A 92 -26.29 -12.74 -12.03
N SER A 93 -26.12 -13.31 -13.23
CA SER A 93 -26.71 -14.60 -13.63
C SER A 93 -25.88 -15.82 -13.23
N ASP A 94 -24.69 -15.62 -12.68
CA ASP A 94 -23.79 -16.69 -12.24
C ASP A 94 -23.71 -16.73 -10.70
N ASP A 95 -24.44 -17.65 -10.10
CA ASP A 95 -24.49 -17.86 -8.66
C ASP A 95 -23.16 -18.34 -8.05
N SER A 96 -22.20 -18.75 -8.88
CA SER A 96 -20.85 -19.14 -8.45
C SER A 96 -19.83 -18.01 -8.50
N ALA A 97 -20.13 -16.90 -9.18
CA ALA A 97 -19.19 -15.81 -9.47
C ALA A 97 -19.06 -14.76 -8.35
N PHE A 98 -20.00 -14.71 -7.42
CA PHE A 98 -19.98 -13.70 -6.38
C PHE A 98 -19.21 -14.12 -5.12
N TYR A 99 -18.66 -13.14 -4.43
CA TYR A 99 -18.04 -13.31 -3.12
C TYR A 99 -19.08 -13.11 -2.02
N LYS A 100 -19.06 -13.96 -0.99
CA LYS A 100 -19.91 -13.80 0.19
C LYS A 100 -19.59 -12.48 0.92
N ARG A 101 -20.53 -12.00 1.73
CA ARG A 101 -20.41 -10.74 2.46
C ARG A 101 -19.12 -10.64 3.28
N SER A 102 -18.75 -11.71 3.99
CA SER A 102 -17.55 -11.77 4.84
C SER A 102 -16.25 -12.06 4.08
N GLN A 103 -16.30 -12.46 2.80
CA GLN A 103 -15.12 -12.82 2.04
C GLN A 103 -14.38 -11.58 1.57
N THR A 104 -13.05 -11.60 1.73
CA THR A 104 -12.14 -10.65 1.11
C THR A 104 -11.95 -10.96 -0.37
N VAL A 105 -11.62 -9.93 -1.13
CA VAL A 105 -11.22 -10.02 -2.54
C VAL A 105 -9.77 -9.61 -2.63
N ASN A 106 -8.90 -10.48 -3.10
CA ASN A 106 -7.51 -10.09 -3.37
C ASN A 106 -7.47 -9.22 -4.62
N VAL A 107 -6.95 -7.99 -4.48
CA VAL A 107 -6.94 -6.96 -5.53
C VAL A 107 -5.57 -6.33 -5.70
N SER A 108 -5.31 -5.85 -6.91
CA SER A 108 -4.13 -5.09 -7.31
C SER A 108 -4.55 -3.81 -8.03
N ASP A 109 -3.58 -2.98 -8.39
CA ASP A 109 -3.83 -1.74 -9.13
C ASP A 109 -4.65 -1.99 -10.40
N GLY A 110 -5.72 -1.22 -10.58
CA GLY A 110 -6.64 -1.32 -11.72
C GLY A 110 -7.76 -2.38 -11.56
N ASP A 111 -7.69 -3.27 -10.57
CA ASP A 111 -8.81 -4.18 -10.28
C ASP A 111 -10.05 -3.42 -9.80
N LYS A 112 -11.21 -4.07 -9.92
CA LYS A 112 -12.49 -3.51 -9.50
C LYS A 112 -13.21 -4.45 -8.55
N ILE A 113 -13.77 -3.90 -7.48
CA ILE A 113 -14.80 -4.58 -6.68
C ILE A 113 -16.14 -3.98 -7.10
N ILE A 114 -17.06 -4.83 -7.51
CA ILE A 114 -18.37 -4.42 -8.02
C ILE A 114 -19.44 -4.94 -7.07
N ILE A 115 -20.35 -4.07 -6.66
CA ILE A 115 -21.47 -4.37 -5.79
C ILE A 115 -22.76 -4.18 -6.60
N GLY A 116 -23.51 -5.27 -6.78
CA GLY A 116 -24.89 -5.21 -7.27
C GLY A 116 -25.88 -5.21 -6.10
N CYS A 117 -26.91 -4.39 -6.16
CA CYS A 117 -27.98 -4.33 -5.17
C CYS A 117 -29.34 -4.32 -5.86
N GLY A 118 -30.22 -5.25 -5.49
CA GLY A 118 -31.60 -5.31 -5.96
C GLY A 118 -31.81 -5.86 -7.38
N ASP A 119 -30.78 -6.34 -8.01
CA ASP A 119 -30.80 -6.97 -9.35
C ASP A 119 -31.26 -8.44 -9.31
N ILE A 120 -31.30 -9.03 -8.13
CA ILE A 120 -31.69 -10.42 -7.92
C ILE A 120 -33.04 -10.43 -7.21
N ALA A 121 -34.04 -10.92 -7.91
CA ALA A 121 -35.43 -10.89 -7.47
C ALA A 121 -35.69 -11.75 -6.23
N TRP A 122 -34.83 -12.71 -5.93
CA TRP A 122 -35.05 -13.65 -4.84
C TRP A 122 -33.89 -13.61 -3.82
N PRO A 123 -34.15 -13.57 -2.52
CA PRO A 123 -35.46 -13.71 -1.84
C PRO A 123 -36.22 -12.38 -1.68
N SER A 124 -35.86 -11.33 -2.40
CA SER A 124 -36.59 -10.08 -2.37
C SER A 124 -38.04 -10.25 -2.74
N MET A 125 -38.91 -9.70 -1.95
CA MET A 125 -40.36 -9.71 -2.22
C MET A 125 -40.73 -8.64 -3.27
N ASN A 126 -39.86 -7.67 -3.52
CA ASN A 126 -39.99 -6.69 -4.58
C ASN A 126 -39.05 -7.03 -5.72
N THR A 127 -39.59 -7.08 -6.91
CA THR A 127 -38.80 -7.15 -8.14
C THR A 127 -38.56 -5.74 -8.63
N SER A 128 -37.30 -5.30 -8.64
CA SER A 128 -36.93 -4.12 -9.39
C SER A 128 -36.62 -4.52 -10.84
N GLU A 129 -37.00 -3.69 -11.80
CA GLU A 129 -36.52 -3.83 -13.18
C GLU A 129 -35.11 -3.25 -13.28
N GLY A 130 -34.13 -3.99 -12.73
CA GLY A 130 -32.74 -3.58 -12.69
C GLY A 130 -32.30 -3.07 -11.31
N GLY A 131 -31.19 -3.58 -10.84
CA GLY A 131 -30.53 -3.17 -9.61
C GLY A 131 -29.62 -1.97 -9.80
N THR A 132 -29.12 -1.43 -8.69
CA THR A 132 -28.05 -0.43 -8.71
C THR A 132 -26.69 -1.14 -8.61
N VAL A 133 -25.75 -0.74 -9.45
CA VAL A 133 -24.41 -1.30 -9.49
C VAL A 133 -23.40 -0.23 -9.08
N TYR A 134 -22.58 -0.53 -8.08
CA TYR A 134 -21.51 0.32 -7.58
C TYR A 134 -20.16 -0.29 -7.98
N THR A 135 -19.25 0.54 -8.48
CA THR A 135 -17.93 0.12 -8.91
C THR A 135 -16.86 0.79 -8.07
N PHE A 136 -16.03 0.01 -7.40
CA PHE A 136 -14.90 0.45 -6.62
C PHE A 136 -13.61 0.09 -7.37
N THR A 137 -13.00 1.07 -8.03
CA THR A 137 -11.73 0.88 -8.76
C THR A 137 -10.56 1.00 -7.80
N VAL A 138 -9.71 -0.01 -7.79
CA VAL A 138 -8.53 -0.06 -6.92
C VAL A 138 -7.37 0.71 -7.52
N LYS A 139 -6.72 1.55 -6.71
CA LYS A 139 -5.46 2.23 -7.03
C LYS A 139 -4.39 1.90 -5.99
N TYR A 140 -3.23 1.50 -6.47
CA TYR A 140 -2.06 1.40 -5.63
C TYR A 140 -1.40 2.76 -5.44
N ALA A 141 -1.25 3.19 -4.20
CA ALA A 141 -0.51 4.38 -3.82
C ALA A 141 0.41 4.01 -2.64
N PRO A 142 1.72 3.85 -2.88
CA PRO A 142 2.66 3.51 -1.82
C PRO A 142 2.68 4.60 -0.75
N SER A 143 2.88 4.20 0.50
CA SER A 143 3.01 5.16 1.61
C SER A 143 4.16 6.15 1.36
N ALA A 144 4.13 7.30 2.03
CA ALA A 144 5.22 8.27 1.94
C ALA A 144 6.57 7.66 2.38
N ALA A 145 6.55 6.76 3.38
CA ALA A 145 7.74 6.06 3.85
C ALA A 145 8.30 5.12 2.78
N ASP A 146 7.45 4.35 2.09
CA ASP A 146 7.87 3.46 1.00
C ASP A 146 8.40 4.25 -0.19
N THR A 147 7.75 5.38 -0.52
CA THR A 147 8.20 6.28 -1.58
C THR A 147 9.60 6.81 -1.29
N VAL A 148 9.88 7.25 -0.06
CA VAL A 148 11.20 7.72 0.37
C VAL A 148 12.22 6.58 0.33
N SER A 149 11.87 5.39 0.84
CA SER A 149 12.74 4.21 0.82
C SER A 149 13.12 3.84 -0.61
N ASN A 150 12.16 3.78 -1.52
CA ASN A 150 12.39 3.49 -2.94
C ASN A 150 13.33 4.52 -3.59
N LYS A 151 13.17 5.81 -3.26
CA LYS A 151 14.07 6.86 -3.77
C LYS A 151 15.48 6.76 -3.21
N ILE A 152 15.64 6.40 -1.94
CA ILE A 152 16.96 6.12 -1.36
C ILE A 152 17.63 4.96 -2.11
N ASP A 153 16.88 3.88 -2.40
CA ASP A 153 17.39 2.72 -3.13
C ASP A 153 17.80 3.07 -4.58
N GLU A 154 17.00 3.86 -5.28
CA GLU A 154 17.32 4.35 -6.62
C GLU A 154 18.63 5.16 -6.62
N VAL A 155 18.75 6.13 -5.71
CA VAL A 155 19.94 6.99 -5.58
C VAL A 155 21.16 6.16 -5.19
N ALA A 156 21.00 5.22 -4.25
CA ALA A 156 22.09 4.35 -3.83
C ALA A 156 22.60 3.46 -4.99
N LYS A 157 21.71 2.88 -5.78
CA LYS A 157 22.06 2.11 -6.99
C LYS A 157 22.81 2.96 -8.00
N TYR A 158 22.34 4.21 -8.23
CA TYR A 158 23.02 5.14 -9.12
C TYR A 158 24.44 5.45 -8.63
N LEU A 159 24.60 5.82 -7.34
CA LEU A 159 25.90 6.12 -6.76
C LEU A 159 26.86 4.92 -6.78
N ALA A 160 26.35 3.71 -6.52
CA ALA A 160 27.14 2.48 -6.58
C ALA A 160 27.59 2.11 -8.02
N SER A 161 26.90 2.61 -9.04
CA SER A 161 27.27 2.38 -10.45
C SER A 161 28.31 3.37 -10.98
N GLN A 162 28.69 4.38 -10.19
CA GLN A 162 29.73 5.34 -10.58
C GLN A 162 31.10 4.79 -10.26
N ASP A 163 32.14 5.48 -10.75
CA ASP A 163 33.54 5.20 -10.40
C ASP A 163 33.76 5.26 -8.89
N ALA A 164 34.80 4.57 -8.40
CA ALA A 164 35.14 4.56 -6.98
C ALA A 164 35.28 5.98 -6.43
N PRO A 165 34.71 6.27 -5.23
CA PRO A 165 34.72 7.61 -4.66
C PRO A 165 36.16 8.12 -4.49
N THR A 166 36.41 9.37 -4.94
CA THR A 166 37.72 10.03 -4.84
C THR A 166 37.93 10.62 -3.46
N VAL A 167 39.18 10.62 -2.99
CA VAL A 167 39.55 11.14 -1.68
C VAL A 167 39.80 12.66 -1.74
N SER A 168 39.53 13.35 -0.64
CA SER A 168 39.63 14.80 -0.52
C SER A 168 38.82 15.57 -1.55
N SER A 169 37.67 15.03 -1.90
CA SER A 169 36.70 15.60 -2.83
C SER A 169 35.31 15.69 -2.19
N VAL A 170 34.58 16.75 -2.51
CA VAL A 170 33.23 16.92 -1.96
C VAL A 170 32.31 15.76 -2.37
N GLY A 171 32.39 15.33 -3.63
CA GLY A 171 31.55 14.22 -4.13
C GLY A 171 31.93 12.87 -3.55
N GLY A 172 33.23 12.62 -3.33
CA GLY A 172 33.73 11.34 -2.85
C GLY A 172 33.31 11.04 -1.41
N GLU A 173 33.67 11.90 -0.47
CA GLU A 173 33.35 11.70 0.94
C GLU A 173 31.84 11.67 1.22
N TRP A 174 31.07 12.55 0.59
CA TRP A 174 29.62 12.58 0.79
C TRP A 174 28.93 11.35 0.18
N THR A 175 29.44 10.80 -0.91
CA THR A 175 28.97 9.53 -1.46
C THR A 175 29.17 8.38 -0.47
N VAL A 176 30.38 8.24 0.08
CA VAL A 176 30.69 7.19 1.07
C VAL A 176 29.82 7.34 2.32
N LEU A 177 29.75 8.56 2.87
CA LEU A 177 28.95 8.85 4.05
C LEU A 177 27.46 8.57 3.81
N GLY A 178 26.92 9.01 2.67
CA GLY A 178 25.52 8.82 2.30
C GLY A 178 25.15 7.35 2.13
N LEU A 179 25.95 6.59 1.38
CA LEU A 179 25.75 5.15 1.21
C LEU A 179 25.86 4.37 2.52
N ALA A 180 26.85 4.70 3.36
CA ALA A 180 27.04 4.06 4.66
C ALA A 180 25.86 4.34 5.61
N ARG A 181 25.42 5.59 5.71
CA ARG A 181 24.28 5.99 6.56
C ARG A 181 22.95 5.42 6.09
N ALA A 182 22.79 5.21 4.79
CA ALA A 182 21.62 4.53 4.21
C ALA A 182 21.69 2.99 4.36
N GLY A 183 22.80 2.43 4.85
CA GLY A 183 23.00 0.97 4.91
C GLY A 183 23.13 0.32 3.53
N LYS A 184 23.59 1.08 2.52
CA LYS A 184 23.65 0.66 1.11
C LYS A 184 25.09 0.63 0.55
N ILE A 185 26.07 0.91 1.38
CA ILE A 185 27.49 0.78 0.97
C ILE A 185 27.85 -0.71 0.87
N THR A 186 28.56 -1.08 -0.18
CA THR A 186 29.11 -2.43 -0.30
C THR A 186 30.55 -2.48 0.26
N ASP A 187 30.99 -3.67 0.67
CA ASP A 187 32.36 -3.86 1.17
C ASP A 187 33.39 -3.47 0.10
N GLU A 188 33.09 -3.69 -1.18
CA GLU A 188 33.95 -3.33 -2.30
C GLU A 188 34.15 -1.81 -2.39
N ILE A 189 33.07 -1.02 -2.27
CA ILE A 189 33.14 0.45 -2.29
C ILE A 189 33.88 0.96 -1.05
N ALA A 190 33.54 0.40 0.13
CA ALA A 190 34.15 0.81 1.39
C ALA A 190 35.67 0.55 1.41
N ASP A 191 36.09 -0.65 1.00
CA ASP A 191 37.50 -1.02 0.94
C ASP A 191 38.25 -0.25 -0.15
N SER A 192 37.66 -0.06 -1.32
CA SER A 192 38.27 0.75 -2.39
C SER A 192 38.51 2.20 -1.91
N TYR A 193 37.52 2.82 -1.27
CA TYR A 193 37.67 4.16 -0.71
C TYR A 193 38.76 4.19 0.36
N TYR A 194 38.79 3.20 1.27
CA TYR A 194 39.81 3.13 2.32
C TYR A 194 41.23 3.01 1.73
N GLN A 195 41.45 2.13 0.75
CA GLN A 195 42.73 2.01 0.08
C GLN A 195 43.17 3.32 -0.61
N ASN A 196 42.24 4.00 -1.26
CA ASN A 196 42.47 5.30 -1.85
C ASN A 196 42.83 6.35 -0.79
N ALA A 197 42.20 6.31 0.39
CA ALA A 197 42.50 7.23 1.51
C ALA A 197 43.88 6.95 2.08
N VAL A 198 44.27 5.70 2.30
CA VAL A 198 45.62 5.30 2.74
C VAL A 198 46.66 5.87 1.76
N LYS A 199 46.52 5.56 0.48
CA LYS A 199 47.44 6.06 -0.57
C LYS A 199 47.52 7.57 -0.61
N TYR A 200 46.39 8.27 -0.49
CA TYR A 200 46.34 9.74 -0.50
C TYR A 200 47.08 10.34 0.69
N VAL A 201 46.93 9.77 1.90
CA VAL A 201 47.60 10.21 3.12
C VAL A 201 49.11 9.93 3.02
N GLU A 202 49.55 8.79 2.51
CA GLU A 202 50.96 8.46 2.23
C GLU A 202 51.59 9.44 1.27
N GLU A 203 50.93 9.75 0.16
CA GLU A 203 51.40 10.73 -0.82
C GLU A 203 51.54 12.15 -0.24
N LYS A 204 50.63 12.51 0.70
CA LYS A 204 50.74 13.80 1.44
C LYS A 204 51.88 13.82 2.44
N GLY A 205 52.24 12.67 3.00
CA GLY A 205 53.26 12.57 4.05
C GLY A 205 52.91 13.37 5.30
N SER A 206 51.66 13.58 5.59
CA SER A 206 51.16 14.44 6.67
C SER A 206 49.73 14.07 7.09
N ALA A 207 49.44 14.19 8.40
CA ALA A 207 48.09 14.12 8.93
C ALA A 207 47.18 15.26 8.43
N LYS A 208 47.79 16.37 7.97
CA LYS A 208 47.09 17.56 7.48
C LYS A 208 46.90 17.43 5.95
N LEU A 209 45.68 17.12 5.52
CA LEU A 209 45.36 16.84 4.11
C LEU A 209 45.34 18.09 3.23
N HIS A 210 45.14 19.28 3.83
CA HIS A 210 45.17 20.55 3.12
C HIS A 210 45.82 21.64 3.98
N ASN A 211 46.67 22.50 3.37
CA ASN A 211 47.46 23.47 4.12
C ASN A 211 46.64 24.56 4.84
N THR A 212 45.48 24.94 4.32
CA THR A 212 44.65 26.04 4.81
C THR A 212 43.21 25.65 5.15
N LYS A 213 42.75 24.45 4.75
CA LYS A 213 41.38 24.01 4.94
C LYS A 213 41.33 22.81 5.86
N SER A 214 40.73 22.92 7.05
CA SER A 214 40.46 21.80 7.94
C SER A 214 39.30 20.92 7.46
N THR A 215 38.45 21.44 6.57
CA THR A 215 37.29 20.72 6.06
C THR A 215 37.64 19.44 5.29
N ASP A 216 38.84 19.35 4.72
CA ASP A 216 39.31 18.18 3.99
C ASP A 216 39.53 17.01 4.98
N ASN A 217 40.25 17.26 6.09
CA ASN A 217 40.37 16.28 7.16
C ASN A 217 38.99 15.89 7.70
N SER A 218 38.13 16.86 8.01
CA SER A 218 36.80 16.58 8.59
C SER A 218 35.94 15.67 7.70
N ARG A 219 35.93 15.88 6.38
CA ARG A 219 35.19 15.04 5.44
C ARG A 219 35.75 13.60 5.39
N VAL A 220 37.08 13.47 5.26
CA VAL A 220 37.73 12.16 5.21
C VAL A 220 37.49 11.38 6.51
N ILE A 221 37.62 12.05 7.67
CA ILE A 221 37.33 11.49 8.98
C ILE A 221 35.88 10.96 9.03
N LEU A 222 34.90 11.79 8.63
CA LEU A 222 33.49 11.39 8.61
C LEU A 222 33.23 10.18 7.71
N ALA A 223 33.82 10.16 6.51
CA ALA A 223 33.64 9.04 5.57
C ALA A 223 34.29 7.75 6.10
N LEU A 224 35.53 7.81 6.60
CA LEU A 224 36.21 6.66 7.18
C LEU A 224 35.51 6.13 8.43
N THR A 225 35.07 7.02 9.32
CA THR A 225 34.26 6.62 10.50
C THR A 225 32.95 5.93 10.10
N ALA A 226 32.29 6.43 9.05
CA ALA A 226 31.03 5.85 8.59
C ALA A 226 31.18 4.43 8.04
N ILE A 227 32.35 4.07 7.53
CA ILE A 227 32.71 2.70 7.09
C ILE A 227 33.49 1.90 8.14
N GLY A 228 33.52 2.38 9.40
CA GLY A 228 34.10 1.65 10.53
C GLY A 228 35.64 1.57 10.52
N LYS A 229 36.35 2.47 9.82
CA LYS A 229 37.82 2.50 9.81
C LYS A 229 38.36 3.42 10.91
N ASP A 230 39.52 3.06 11.48
CA ASP A 230 40.21 3.84 12.50
C ASP A 230 40.89 5.08 11.88
N VAL A 231 40.45 6.25 12.24
CA VAL A 231 40.95 7.52 11.73
C VAL A 231 42.20 8.02 12.48
N THR A 232 42.52 7.37 13.58
CA THR A 232 43.74 7.68 14.35
C THR A 232 45.00 6.98 13.82
N ASP A 233 44.82 6.01 12.93
CA ASP A 233 45.92 5.29 12.29
C ASP A 233 45.59 5.02 10.79
N VAL A 234 45.69 6.05 9.98
CA VAL A 234 45.57 5.94 8.52
C VAL A 234 46.96 6.15 7.93
N ALA A 235 47.59 5.10 7.40
CA ALA A 235 48.96 5.13 6.92
C ALA A 235 49.95 5.66 7.98
N SER A 236 49.79 5.29 9.23
CA SER A 236 50.56 5.73 10.39
C SER A 236 50.37 7.22 10.75
N TYR A 237 49.35 7.88 10.25
CA TYR A 237 48.98 9.24 10.60
C TYR A 237 47.66 9.30 11.36
N ASN A 238 47.63 10.12 12.41
CA ASN A 238 46.38 10.46 13.11
C ASN A 238 45.71 11.66 12.42
N LEU A 239 44.54 11.46 11.83
CA LEU A 239 43.81 12.49 11.08
C LEU A 239 42.93 13.38 11.95
N LEU A 240 42.77 13.10 13.28
CA LEU A 240 41.98 13.88 14.22
C LEU A 240 42.62 15.23 14.52
#